data_d2c44abb48d5437f876c2bc56a6df9a8
#
_entry.id   d2c44abb48d5437f876c2bc56a6df9a8
#
_cell.length_a   1.000
_cell.length_b   1.000
_cell.length_c   1.000
_cell.angle_alpha   90.00
_cell.angle_beta   90.00
_cell.angle_gamma   90.00
#
_symmetry.space_group_name_H-M   'P 1'
#
loop_
_entity.id
_entity.type
_entity.pdbx_description
1 polymer ?
#
loop_
_entity_poly.entity_id
_entity_poly.type
_entity_poly.pdbx_seq_one_letter_code
_entity_poly.pdbx_strand_id
1 'polypeptide(L)'
;VDAVCKAATERWGVPVVPVDAAGFYGTKNLGNRLAGEAMFKHVIGTREPEPASPRIDGRPTYDVNLIGEYNIAGEFWHVSPLFDELGLRILCTLSGDARFHEVQTMHRAKVNMVVCAKALLNVARKLQDHYGTPFFEGSFYGVQDMNNALRDFARLIGDPDLSARTEAVIAREEAKSH
;
A
#
# COMPACT_ATOMS: atom_id res chain seq x y z
N VAL A 1 6.27 -11.30 28.07
CA VAL A 1 5.47 -11.20 26.83
C VAL A 1 5.77 -12.41 25.93
N ASP A 2 7.05 -12.72 25.62
CA ASP A 2 7.41 -13.79 24.68
C ASP A 2 6.88 -15.18 25.06
N ALA A 3 6.96 -15.55 26.35
CA ALA A 3 6.44 -16.83 26.84
C ALA A 3 4.90 -16.93 26.63
N VAL A 4 4.18 -15.82 26.82
CA VAL A 4 2.72 -15.78 26.61
C VAL A 4 2.39 -15.89 25.14
N CYS A 5 3.11 -15.17 24.26
CA CYS A 5 2.93 -15.25 22.82
C CYS A 5 3.22 -16.66 22.28
N LYS A 6 4.28 -17.29 22.77
CA LYS A 6 4.63 -18.67 22.43
C LYS A 6 3.52 -19.65 22.84
N ALA A 7 3.07 -19.59 24.09
CA ALA A 7 2.00 -20.45 24.58
C ALA A 7 0.67 -20.23 23.81
N ALA A 8 0.36 -18.99 23.47
CA ALA A 8 -0.81 -18.64 22.67
C ALA A 8 -0.70 -19.20 21.23
N THR A 9 0.47 -19.07 20.61
CA THR A 9 0.74 -19.64 19.29
C THR A 9 0.54 -21.17 19.30
N GLU A 10 1.11 -21.85 20.29
CA GLU A 10 0.99 -23.31 20.44
C GLU A 10 -0.47 -23.71 20.66
N ARG A 11 -1.23 -22.95 21.45
CA ARG A 11 -2.63 -23.26 21.78
C ARG A 11 -3.58 -23.07 20.63
N TRP A 12 -3.41 -22.02 19.84
CA TRP A 12 -4.37 -21.63 18.80
C TRP A 12 -3.93 -21.95 17.36
N GLY A 13 -2.69 -22.39 17.18
CA GLY A 13 -2.16 -22.71 15.85
C GLY A 13 -2.00 -21.49 14.92
N VAL A 14 -2.02 -20.27 15.48
CA VAL A 14 -1.79 -19.03 14.74
C VAL A 14 -0.63 -18.25 15.35
N PRO A 15 0.23 -17.62 14.55
CA PRO A 15 1.34 -16.83 15.07
C PRO A 15 0.85 -15.68 15.96
N VAL A 16 1.25 -15.66 17.22
CA VAL A 16 1.05 -14.54 18.14
C VAL A 16 2.41 -13.87 18.36
N VAL A 17 2.58 -12.70 17.79
CA VAL A 17 3.87 -12.02 17.68
C VAL A 17 3.98 -10.90 18.73
N PRO A 18 4.99 -10.90 19.60
CA PRO A 18 5.23 -9.80 20.51
C PRO A 18 5.78 -8.59 19.74
N VAL A 19 5.23 -7.41 20.04
CA VAL A 19 5.77 -6.13 19.58
C VAL A 19 6.06 -5.27 20.81
N ASP A 20 7.34 -5.09 21.12
CA ASP A 20 7.76 -4.26 22.25
C ASP A 20 7.77 -2.78 21.87
N ALA A 21 6.58 -2.18 21.90
CA ALA A 21 6.32 -0.80 21.50
C ALA A 21 5.76 0.04 22.66
N ALA A 22 6.31 -0.13 23.87
CA ALA A 22 5.87 0.62 25.03
C ALA A 22 6.05 2.14 24.84
N GLY A 23 4.97 2.92 25.08
CA GLY A 23 4.88 4.33 24.72
C GLY A 23 5.89 5.26 25.39
N PHE A 24 6.53 4.82 26.47
CA PHE A 24 7.59 5.58 27.17
C PHE A 24 9.01 5.32 26.65
N TYR A 25 9.20 4.40 25.69
CA TYR A 25 10.50 4.14 25.06
C TYR A 25 10.76 5.02 23.81
N GLY A 26 9.74 5.69 23.30
CA GLY A 26 9.90 6.50 22.10
C GLY A 26 8.61 7.13 21.59
N THR A 27 8.68 7.69 20.38
CA THR A 27 7.55 8.32 19.72
C THR A 27 6.66 7.29 19.00
N LYS A 28 5.47 7.72 18.50
CA LYS A 28 4.60 6.90 17.64
C LYS A 28 5.34 6.29 16.45
N ASN A 29 6.35 6.99 15.92
CA ASN A 29 7.12 6.50 14.77
C ASN A 29 7.95 5.26 15.11
N LEU A 30 8.45 5.14 16.34
CA LEU A 30 9.10 3.91 16.80
C LEU A 30 8.08 2.76 16.82
N GLY A 31 6.89 2.97 17.37
CA GLY A 31 5.82 1.97 17.39
C GLY A 31 5.43 1.51 15.97
N ASN A 32 5.21 2.46 15.07
CA ASN A 32 4.93 2.16 13.66
C ASN A 32 6.05 1.33 13.01
N ARG A 33 7.32 1.69 13.27
CA ARG A 33 8.46 0.95 12.74
C ARG A 33 8.50 -0.48 13.26
N LEU A 34 8.34 -0.68 14.56
CA LEU A 34 8.37 -2.02 15.18
C LEU A 34 7.18 -2.88 14.71
N ALA A 35 5.98 -2.29 14.59
CA ALA A 35 4.83 -2.98 14.03
C ALA A 35 5.06 -3.34 12.55
N GLY A 36 5.62 -2.44 11.77
CA GLY A 36 5.99 -2.69 10.38
C GLY A 36 7.00 -3.84 10.22
N GLU A 37 8.01 -3.91 11.09
CA GLU A 37 8.97 -5.01 11.14
C GLU A 37 8.27 -6.36 11.42
N ALA A 38 7.37 -6.38 12.40
CA ALA A 38 6.62 -7.58 12.75
C ALA A 38 5.68 -8.02 11.62
N MET A 39 4.95 -7.08 11.00
CA MET A 39 4.10 -7.37 9.85
C MET A 39 4.90 -7.91 8.67
N PHE A 40 6.02 -7.29 8.34
CA PHE A 40 6.89 -7.77 7.25
C PHE A 40 7.39 -9.20 7.52
N LYS A 41 7.85 -9.46 8.73
CA LYS A 41 8.43 -10.75 9.09
C LYS A 41 7.41 -11.90 9.17
N HIS A 42 6.20 -11.63 9.61
CA HIS A 42 5.25 -12.67 10.02
C HIS A 42 3.94 -12.70 9.22
N VAL A 43 3.63 -11.65 8.46
CA VAL A 43 2.34 -11.51 7.78
C VAL A 43 2.50 -11.35 6.28
N ILE A 44 3.29 -10.37 5.84
CA ILE A 44 3.47 -10.09 4.41
C ILE A 44 4.11 -11.28 3.71
N GLY A 45 3.52 -11.70 2.58
CA GLY A 45 3.99 -12.85 1.82
C GLY A 45 3.43 -14.20 2.26
N THR A 46 2.51 -14.22 3.23
CA THR A 46 1.90 -15.47 3.70
C THR A 46 0.65 -15.90 2.95
N ARG A 47 0.17 -15.08 2.00
CA ARG A 47 -0.98 -15.37 1.13
C ARG A 47 -0.79 -14.76 -0.25
N GLU A 48 -1.25 -15.47 -1.28
CA GLU A 48 -1.38 -14.90 -2.62
C GLU A 48 -2.68 -14.11 -2.76
N PRO A 49 -2.68 -13.00 -3.51
CA PRO A 49 -3.91 -12.26 -3.81
C PRO A 49 -4.82 -13.08 -4.72
N GLU A 50 -6.11 -12.85 -4.60
CA GLU A 50 -7.05 -13.36 -5.59
C GLU A 50 -6.71 -12.79 -6.98
N PRO A 51 -6.85 -13.57 -8.05
CA PRO A 51 -6.64 -13.06 -9.40
C PRO A 51 -7.47 -11.79 -9.65
N ALA A 52 -6.90 -10.83 -10.38
CA ALA A 52 -7.65 -9.67 -10.78
C ALA A 52 -8.80 -10.07 -11.70
N SER A 53 -9.99 -9.51 -11.50
CA SER A 53 -11.10 -9.70 -12.41
C SER A 53 -10.72 -9.17 -13.79
N PRO A 54 -11.07 -9.88 -14.88
CA PRO A 54 -10.86 -9.37 -16.23
C PRO A 54 -11.56 -8.01 -16.39
N ARG A 55 -10.87 -7.06 -16.98
CA ARG A 55 -11.45 -5.76 -17.31
C ARG A 55 -12.34 -5.88 -18.55
N ILE A 56 -13.44 -5.12 -18.57
CA ILE A 56 -14.38 -5.09 -19.72
C ILE A 56 -13.66 -4.62 -20.99
N ASP A 57 -12.68 -3.71 -20.86
CA ASP A 57 -11.89 -3.17 -21.95
C ASP A 57 -10.70 -4.07 -22.38
N GLY A 58 -10.54 -5.21 -21.75
CA GLY A 58 -9.46 -6.17 -22.05
C GLY A 58 -8.05 -5.72 -21.67
N ARG A 59 -7.90 -4.57 -21.03
CA ARG A 59 -6.59 -4.02 -20.63
C ARG A 59 -6.06 -4.70 -19.37
N PRO A 60 -4.73 -4.68 -19.12
CA PRO A 60 -4.16 -5.26 -17.93
C PRO A 60 -4.57 -4.49 -16.65
N THR A 61 -4.59 -5.21 -15.56
CA THR A 61 -4.72 -4.65 -14.21
C THR A 61 -3.37 -4.75 -13.51
N TYR A 62 -2.99 -3.68 -12.80
CA TYR A 62 -1.74 -3.58 -12.07
C TYR A 62 -2.01 -3.45 -10.57
N ASP A 63 -1.45 -4.36 -9.79
CA ASP A 63 -1.57 -4.37 -8.35
C ASP A 63 -0.62 -3.36 -7.71
N VAL A 64 -1.14 -2.55 -6.79
CA VAL A 64 -0.38 -1.53 -6.08
C VAL A 64 -0.74 -1.52 -4.60
N ASN A 65 0.13 -0.97 -3.75
CA ASN A 65 -0.16 -0.71 -2.33
C ASN A 65 -0.06 0.78 -2.01
N LEU A 66 -0.86 1.20 -1.03
CA LEU A 66 -0.73 2.49 -0.36
C LEU A 66 -0.27 2.24 1.08
N ILE A 67 0.81 2.90 1.53
CA ILE A 67 1.48 2.61 2.80
C ILE A 67 1.62 3.88 3.63
N GLY A 68 1.27 3.82 4.90
CA GLY A 68 1.72 4.77 5.89
C GLY A 68 0.70 5.74 6.45
N GLU A 69 -0.47 5.92 5.89
CA GLU A 69 -1.46 6.88 6.37
C GLU A 69 -2.68 6.15 6.96
N TYR A 70 -3.05 6.50 8.19
CA TYR A 70 -4.23 5.95 8.84
C TYR A 70 -5.52 6.71 8.50
N ASN A 71 -5.43 7.87 7.84
CA ASN A 71 -6.58 8.62 7.35
C ASN A 71 -6.90 8.33 5.87
N ILE A 72 -6.23 7.37 5.24
CA ILE A 72 -6.42 6.99 3.84
C ILE A 72 -7.90 6.71 3.52
N ALA A 73 -8.64 6.09 4.43
CA ALA A 73 -10.02 5.68 4.20
C ALA A 73 -10.93 6.83 3.74
N GLY A 74 -10.82 8.03 4.35
CA GLY A 74 -11.69 9.17 4.02
C GLY A 74 -11.36 9.83 2.68
N GLU A 75 -10.11 9.84 2.27
CA GLU A 75 -9.63 10.49 1.05
C GLU A 75 -9.62 9.53 -0.13
N PHE A 76 -9.32 8.28 0.16
CA PHE A 76 -9.19 7.24 -0.83
C PHE A 76 -10.47 7.00 -1.63
N TRP A 77 -11.65 7.15 -1.06
CA TRP A 77 -12.92 7.00 -1.77
C TRP A 77 -13.09 8.00 -2.92
N HIS A 78 -12.46 9.17 -2.84
CA HIS A 78 -12.44 10.14 -3.94
C HIS A 78 -11.42 9.79 -5.02
N VAL A 79 -10.35 9.07 -4.66
CA VAL A 79 -9.26 8.69 -5.56
C VAL A 79 -9.52 7.34 -6.24
N SER A 80 -10.17 6.44 -5.53
CA SER A 80 -10.44 5.06 -5.98
C SER A 80 -11.03 4.97 -7.40
N PRO A 81 -12.01 5.82 -7.81
CA PRO A 81 -12.52 5.76 -9.16
C PRO A 81 -11.47 6.03 -10.25
N LEU A 82 -10.47 6.86 -9.98
CA LEU A 82 -9.38 7.13 -10.91
C LEU A 82 -8.44 5.92 -11.03
N PHE A 83 -8.18 5.23 -9.93
CA PHE A 83 -7.42 3.99 -9.92
C PHE A 83 -8.13 2.89 -10.72
N ASP A 84 -9.42 2.71 -10.49
CA ASP A 84 -10.24 1.73 -11.23
C ASP A 84 -10.22 2.00 -12.72
N GLU A 85 -10.39 3.26 -13.13
CA GLU A 85 -10.34 3.68 -14.54
C GLU A 85 -8.98 3.37 -15.17
N LEU A 86 -7.90 3.64 -14.45
CA LEU A 86 -6.54 3.37 -14.91
C LEU A 86 -6.18 1.87 -14.90
N GLY A 87 -6.96 1.06 -14.20
CA GLY A 87 -6.65 -0.36 -13.99
C GLY A 87 -5.60 -0.60 -12.91
N LEU A 88 -5.52 0.31 -11.94
CA LEU A 88 -4.68 0.14 -10.75
C LEU A 88 -5.53 -0.50 -9.65
N ARG A 89 -5.29 -1.78 -9.36
CA ARG A 89 -5.95 -2.48 -8.26
C ARG A 89 -5.16 -2.31 -6.97
N ILE A 90 -5.79 -1.79 -5.95
CA ILE A 90 -5.15 -1.65 -4.64
C ILE A 90 -5.28 -2.98 -3.90
N LEU A 91 -4.12 -3.59 -3.58
CA LEU A 91 -4.07 -4.80 -2.77
C LEU A 91 -4.24 -4.48 -1.29
N CYS A 92 -3.63 -3.39 -0.82
CA CYS A 92 -3.64 -3.02 0.58
C CYS A 92 -3.45 -1.52 0.78
N THR A 93 -4.24 -0.95 1.69
CA THR A 93 -4.10 0.43 2.20
C THR A 93 -3.58 0.40 3.64
N LEU A 94 -2.32 0.06 3.82
CA LEU A 94 -1.71 -0.07 5.15
C LEU A 94 -1.37 1.32 5.73
N SER A 95 -1.96 1.76 6.83
CA SER A 95 -2.80 1.03 7.77
C SER A 95 -4.29 1.41 7.73
N GLY A 96 -4.69 2.44 7.00
CA GLY A 96 -6.11 2.86 6.94
C GLY A 96 -6.92 1.90 6.07
N ASP A 97 -8.04 1.40 6.55
CA ASP A 97 -8.96 0.49 5.85
C ASP A 97 -8.34 -0.87 5.40
N ALA A 98 -7.18 -1.23 5.91
CA ALA A 98 -6.55 -2.50 5.57
C ALA A 98 -7.19 -3.67 6.33
N ARG A 99 -7.42 -4.77 5.60
CA ARG A 99 -7.81 -6.04 6.18
C ARG A 99 -6.59 -6.95 6.32
N PHE A 100 -6.61 -7.85 7.28
CA PHE A 100 -5.48 -8.74 7.54
C PHE A 100 -5.05 -9.55 6.30
N HIS A 101 -6.01 -10.09 5.56
CA HIS A 101 -5.71 -10.86 4.36
C HIS A 101 -5.12 -10.01 3.22
N GLU A 102 -5.41 -8.71 3.18
CA GLU A 102 -4.81 -7.77 2.22
C GLU A 102 -3.34 -7.51 2.56
N VAL A 103 -3.02 -7.30 3.85
CA VAL A 103 -1.63 -7.17 4.31
C VAL A 103 -0.79 -8.40 3.92
N GLN A 104 -1.37 -9.59 3.99
CA GLN A 104 -0.69 -10.82 3.60
C GLN A 104 -0.24 -10.82 2.14
N THR A 105 -0.97 -10.12 1.26
CA THR A 105 -0.75 -10.12 -0.21
C THR A 105 0.16 -9.02 -0.72
N MET A 106 0.56 -8.06 0.11
CA MET A 106 1.29 -6.84 -0.28
C MET A 106 2.54 -7.10 -1.14
N HIS A 107 3.18 -8.25 -0.99
CA HIS A 107 4.39 -8.63 -1.72
C HIS A 107 4.20 -8.78 -3.23
N ARG A 108 2.96 -8.85 -3.70
CA ARG A 108 2.63 -9.00 -5.14
C ARG A 108 2.38 -7.68 -5.87
N ALA A 109 2.37 -6.57 -5.15
CA ALA A 109 2.23 -5.27 -5.79
C ALA A 109 3.38 -4.97 -6.76
N LYS A 110 3.06 -4.27 -7.83
CA LYS A 110 4.03 -3.77 -8.82
C LYS A 110 4.73 -2.49 -8.32
N VAL A 111 4.01 -1.68 -7.54
CA VAL A 111 4.49 -0.40 -7.01
C VAL A 111 3.86 -0.15 -5.65
N ASN A 112 4.63 0.43 -4.74
CA ASN A 112 4.15 0.93 -3.47
C ASN A 112 4.19 2.46 -3.47
N MET A 113 3.12 3.11 -3.05
CA MET A 113 3.11 4.54 -2.72
C MET A 113 3.18 4.70 -1.21
N VAL A 114 4.11 5.51 -0.73
CA VAL A 114 4.21 5.88 0.69
C VAL A 114 3.58 7.25 0.87
N VAL A 115 2.45 7.30 1.58
CA VAL A 115 1.66 8.54 1.78
C VAL A 115 2.19 9.36 2.95
N CYS A 116 2.88 8.74 3.91
CA CYS A 116 3.53 9.41 5.03
C CYS A 116 4.96 8.91 5.21
N ALA A 117 5.92 9.71 4.80
CA ALA A 117 7.35 9.37 4.82
C ALA A 117 7.92 8.99 6.20
N LYS A 118 7.21 9.32 7.28
CA LYS A 118 7.65 9.01 8.66
C LYS A 118 7.01 7.76 9.24
N ALA A 119 5.93 7.25 8.62
CA ALA A 119 5.22 6.09 9.10
C ALA A 119 5.36 4.94 8.10
N LEU A 120 5.81 3.79 8.55
CA LEU A 120 5.89 2.55 7.76
C LEU A 120 6.78 2.58 6.50
N LEU A 121 7.62 3.62 6.33
CA LEU A 121 8.60 3.68 5.25
C LEU A 121 9.54 2.46 5.25
N ASN A 122 9.82 1.91 6.42
CA ASN A 122 10.59 0.68 6.57
C ASN A 122 9.91 -0.52 5.89
N VAL A 123 8.59 -0.59 5.87
CA VAL A 123 7.85 -1.66 5.17
C VAL A 123 8.07 -1.52 3.66
N ALA A 124 7.93 -0.31 3.09
CA ALA A 124 8.17 -0.08 1.67
C ALA A 124 9.61 -0.44 1.26
N ARG A 125 10.61 -0.03 2.06
CA ARG A 125 12.01 -0.40 1.83
C ARG A 125 12.22 -1.92 1.86
N LYS A 126 11.66 -2.61 2.83
CA LYS A 126 11.75 -4.07 2.91
C LYS A 126 11.07 -4.78 1.73
N LEU A 127 9.92 -4.28 1.28
CA LEU A 127 9.26 -4.79 0.08
C LEU A 127 10.15 -4.60 -1.16
N GLN A 128 10.83 -3.46 -1.28
CA GLN A 128 11.78 -3.22 -2.37
C GLN A 128 13.00 -4.14 -2.25
N ASP A 129 13.63 -4.23 -1.08
CA ASP A 129 14.85 -5.00 -0.88
C ASP A 129 14.63 -6.51 -1.06
N HIS A 130 13.48 -7.03 -0.64
CA HIS A 130 13.21 -8.47 -0.63
C HIS A 130 12.45 -8.96 -1.87
N TYR A 131 11.49 -8.16 -2.37
CA TYR A 131 10.64 -8.55 -3.50
C TYR A 131 10.90 -7.74 -4.78
N GLY A 132 11.77 -6.73 -4.71
CA GLY A 132 12.09 -5.87 -5.86
C GLY A 132 10.98 -4.86 -6.19
N THR A 133 9.97 -4.69 -5.33
CA THR A 133 8.84 -3.79 -5.57
C THR A 133 9.25 -2.34 -5.35
N PRO A 134 9.34 -1.50 -6.40
CA PRO A 134 9.73 -0.11 -6.25
C PRO A 134 8.70 0.66 -5.43
N PHE A 135 9.14 1.76 -4.81
CA PHE A 135 8.23 2.66 -4.13
C PHE A 135 8.58 4.13 -4.41
N PHE A 136 7.61 4.99 -4.19
CA PHE A 136 7.78 6.45 -4.19
C PHE A 136 6.99 7.06 -3.03
N GLU A 137 7.38 8.28 -2.64
CA GLU A 137 6.63 9.09 -1.68
C GLU A 137 5.67 9.99 -2.45
N GLY A 138 4.39 9.99 -2.08
CA GLY A 138 3.36 10.74 -2.77
C GLY A 138 2.25 11.21 -1.84
N SER A 139 1.35 12.02 -2.38
CA SER A 139 0.22 12.59 -1.64
C SER A 139 -1.00 12.67 -2.56
N PHE A 140 -2.19 12.61 -1.97
CA PHE A 140 -3.44 12.88 -2.66
C PHE A 140 -4.01 14.26 -2.32
N TYR A 141 -3.27 15.07 -1.58
CA TYR A 141 -3.68 16.40 -1.17
C TYR A 141 -3.36 17.45 -2.26
N GLY A 142 -4.40 17.91 -2.92
CA GLY A 142 -4.28 18.90 -3.99
C GLY A 142 -4.03 18.30 -5.37
N VAL A 143 -4.43 19.08 -6.39
CA VAL A 143 -4.44 18.63 -7.80
C VAL A 143 -3.04 18.23 -8.27
N GLN A 144 -2.02 19.05 -7.94
CA GLN A 144 -0.67 18.79 -8.42
C GLN A 144 -0.06 17.52 -7.82
N ASP A 145 -0.26 17.28 -6.51
CA ASP A 145 0.29 16.09 -5.86
C ASP A 145 -0.43 14.82 -6.34
N MET A 146 -1.75 14.90 -6.53
CA MET A 146 -2.53 13.81 -7.13
C MET A 146 -2.01 13.48 -8.54
N ASN A 147 -1.85 14.47 -9.39
CA ASN A 147 -1.36 14.28 -10.76
C ASN A 147 0.04 13.64 -10.77
N ASN A 148 0.93 14.13 -9.90
CA ASN A 148 2.27 13.57 -9.75
C ASN A 148 2.23 12.11 -9.26
N ALA A 149 1.37 11.79 -8.30
CA ALA A 149 1.21 10.42 -7.81
C ALA A 149 0.73 9.46 -8.92
N LEU A 150 -0.26 9.86 -9.72
CA LEU A 150 -0.73 9.04 -10.85
C LEU A 150 0.37 8.84 -11.91
N ARG A 151 1.15 9.88 -12.22
CA ARG A 151 2.29 9.79 -13.13
C ARG A 151 3.38 8.87 -12.61
N ASP A 152 3.68 8.92 -11.31
CA ASP A 152 4.69 8.06 -10.68
C ASP A 152 4.27 6.58 -10.72
N PHE A 153 3.00 6.26 -10.49
CA PHE A 153 2.51 4.90 -10.71
C PHE A 153 2.72 4.45 -12.15
N ALA A 154 2.28 5.23 -13.13
CA ALA A 154 2.42 4.89 -14.54
C ALA A 154 3.89 4.71 -14.95
N ARG A 155 4.76 5.62 -14.52
CA ARG A 155 6.20 5.60 -14.80
C ARG A 155 6.87 4.35 -14.22
N LEU A 156 6.57 3.99 -12.96
CA LEU A 156 7.20 2.85 -12.29
C LEU A 156 6.66 1.50 -12.77
N ILE A 157 5.41 1.45 -13.21
CA ILE A 157 4.84 0.26 -13.87
C ILE A 157 5.45 0.07 -15.26
N GLY A 158 5.74 1.18 -15.96
CA GLY A 158 6.47 1.14 -17.24
C GLY A 158 5.63 0.73 -18.45
N ASP A 159 4.28 0.81 -18.35
CA ASP A 159 3.38 0.58 -19.50
C ASP A 159 3.08 1.90 -20.22
N PRO A 160 3.49 2.05 -21.52
CA PRO A 160 3.24 3.27 -22.27
C PRO A 160 1.75 3.59 -22.48
N ASP A 161 0.90 2.56 -22.58
CA ASP A 161 -0.54 2.74 -22.72
C ASP A 161 -1.17 3.25 -21.41
N LEU A 162 -0.71 2.75 -20.27
CA LEU A 162 -1.09 3.29 -18.96
C LEU A 162 -0.64 4.75 -18.82
N SER A 163 0.57 5.09 -19.25
CA SER A 163 1.08 6.45 -19.19
C SER A 163 0.23 7.42 -20.03
N ALA A 164 -0.16 7.03 -21.25
CA ALA A 164 -1.03 7.83 -22.11
C ALA A 164 -2.43 8.04 -21.49
N ARG A 165 -3.01 6.98 -20.92
CA ARG A 165 -4.29 7.07 -20.22
C ARG A 165 -4.21 7.97 -18.98
N THR A 166 -3.13 7.88 -18.25
CA THR A 166 -2.91 8.71 -17.06
C THR A 166 -2.96 10.19 -17.41
N GLU A 167 -2.27 10.61 -18.47
CA GLU A 167 -2.31 12.01 -18.91
C GLU A 167 -3.71 12.43 -19.40
N ALA A 168 -4.45 11.54 -20.07
CA ALA A 168 -5.81 11.82 -20.51
C ALA A 168 -6.78 12.00 -19.30
N VAL A 169 -6.64 11.16 -18.26
CA VAL A 169 -7.42 11.27 -17.03
C VAL A 169 -7.09 12.59 -16.32
N ILE A 170 -5.82 12.91 -16.16
CA ILE A 170 -5.36 14.14 -15.52
C ILE A 170 -5.94 15.37 -16.24
N ALA A 171 -5.78 15.45 -17.57
CA ALA A 171 -6.28 16.58 -18.34
C ALA A 171 -7.81 16.75 -18.20
N ARG A 172 -8.55 15.65 -18.18
CA ARG A 172 -10.00 15.65 -18.00
C ARG A 172 -10.39 16.14 -16.60
N GLU A 173 -9.72 15.68 -15.55
CA GLU A 173 -10.05 16.09 -14.17
C GLU A 173 -9.64 17.54 -13.89
N GLU A 174 -8.52 18.01 -14.43
CA GLU A 174 -8.14 19.42 -14.37
C GLU A 174 -9.19 20.33 -15.02
N ALA A 175 -9.72 19.91 -16.19
CA ALA A 175 -10.75 20.68 -16.88
C ALA A 175 -12.07 20.80 -16.09
N LYS A 176 -12.36 19.89 -15.17
CA LYS A 176 -13.54 19.97 -14.29
C LYS A 176 -13.32 20.91 -13.10
N SER A 177 -12.08 21.23 -12.78
CA SER A 177 -11.71 22.04 -11.60
C SER A 177 -11.68 23.54 -11.90
N HIS A 178 -11.85 23.93 -13.15
CA HIS A 178 -11.95 25.30 -13.66
C HIS A 178 -13.37 25.64 -14.07
#